data_7e7f390fbabac080dee52df3155f48e7
#
_entry.id   7e7f390fbabac080dee52df3155f48e7
#
_cell.length_a   1.000
_cell.length_b   1.000
_cell.length_c   1.000
_cell.angle_alpha   90.00
_cell.angle_beta   90.00
_cell.angle_gamma   90.00
#
_symmetry.space_group_name_H-M   'P 1'
#
loop_
_entity.id
_entity.type
_entity.pdbx_description
1 polymer ?
#
loop_
_entity_poly.entity_id
_entity_poly.type
_entity_poly.pdbx_seq_one_letter_code
_entity_poly.pdbx_strand_id
1 'polypeptide(L)'
;MEQGFFSRKYYCTKNGTNCIAVEVHQIHEDSSDVYFDFKEFKGTPEWNEVETLDADGLILQPGDTNNQMLVNWLTPQKGGYNVQYCRKVDDFYNYTELEMERVEIEGQYCYKARLLNLRAGETYSYRLCNRKNGAHSEVFNFTTAKQGEGVKFLFVGDPQIGAGESVQQDGEAWKRTLEVGKHILPNAEFLISAGDQSDSSKTDIAIEEYYELEVRMN
;
A
#
# COMPACT_ATOMS: atom_id res chain seq x y z
N MET A 1 16.90 -36.14 12.38
CA MET A 1 16.40 -34.80 12.73
C MET A 1 17.45 -33.80 12.28
N GLU A 2 17.28 -33.23 11.10
CA GLU A 2 18.16 -32.19 10.60
C GLU A 2 17.75 -30.85 11.21
N GLN A 3 18.61 -30.31 12.04
CA GLN A 3 18.49 -28.93 12.52
C GLN A 3 18.82 -28.00 11.36
N GLY A 4 17.80 -27.37 10.78
CA GLY A 4 17.99 -26.36 9.76
C GLY A 4 18.52 -25.07 10.37
N PHE A 5 19.83 -24.89 10.36
CA PHE A 5 20.45 -23.61 10.67
C PHE A 5 20.34 -22.67 9.46
N PHE A 6 19.50 -21.65 9.53
CA PHE A 6 19.58 -20.54 8.60
C PHE A 6 20.58 -19.51 9.15
N SER A 7 21.78 -19.49 8.60
CA SER A 7 22.76 -18.42 8.87
C SER A 7 22.75 -17.47 7.66
N ARG A 8 22.21 -16.25 7.82
CA ARG A 8 22.42 -15.17 6.87
C ARG A 8 23.44 -14.19 7.44
N LYS A 9 24.51 -13.92 6.67
CA LYS A 9 25.45 -12.85 6.98
C LYS A 9 24.95 -11.55 6.38
N TYR A 10 24.66 -10.56 7.22
CA TYR A 10 24.37 -9.21 6.79
C TYR A 10 25.62 -8.36 6.98
N TYR A 11 26.06 -7.69 5.92
CA TYR A 11 27.18 -6.76 5.97
C TYR A 11 26.63 -5.33 5.95
N CYS A 12 26.78 -4.60 7.05
CA CYS A 12 26.53 -3.16 7.11
C CYS A 12 27.84 -2.46 6.68
N THR A 13 27.86 -1.91 5.47
CA THR A 13 29.08 -1.37 4.86
C THR A 13 29.10 0.15 4.74
N LYS A 14 28.14 0.88 5.31
CA LYS A 14 28.06 2.33 5.22
C LYS A 14 28.41 2.98 6.55
N ASN A 15 29.21 4.05 6.49
CA ASN A 15 29.34 4.98 7.59
C ASN A 15 28.00 5.68 7.80
N GLY A 16 27.36 5.50 8.93
CA GLY A 16 26.06 6.06 9.26
C GLY A 16 25.19 5.08 10.05
N THR A 17 23.95 5.43 10.23
CA THR A 17 22.95 4.61 10.92
C THR A 17 22.64 3.37 10.07
N ASN A 18 22.80 2.20 10.64
CA ASN A 18 22.43 0.93 10.04
C ASN A 18 21.31 0.32 10.88
N CYS A 19 20.25 -0.17 10.22
CA CYS A 19 19.16 -0.87 10.87
C CYS A 19 19.30 -2.37 10.65
N ILE A 20 19.22 -3.15 11.72
CA ILE A 20 19.16 -4.61 11.65
C ILE A 20 17.83 -5.03 12.22
N ALA A 21 16.94 -5.52 11.36
CA ALA A 21 15.72 -6.17 11.77
C ALA A 21 15.89 -7.68 11.74
N VAL A 22 15.48 -8.35 12.80
CA VAL A 22 15.53 -9.79 12.91
C VAL A 22 14.17 -10.31 13.27
N GLU A 23 13.63 -11.16 12.41
CA GLU A 23 12.40 -11.89 12.64
C GLU A 23 12.74 -13.37 12.87
N VAL A 24 12.22 -13.93 13.95
CA VAL A 24 12.45 -15.34 14.32
C VAL A 24 11.13 -16.07 14.21
N HIS A 25 11.06 -17.06 13.31
CA HIS A 25 9.89 -17.89 13.11
C HIS A 25 10.06 -19.26 13.75
N GLN A 26 9.04 -19.71 14.45
CA GLN A 26 8.93 -21.11 14.87
C GLN A 26 8.37 -21.97 13.73
N ILE A 27 9.04 -23.09 13.45
CA ILE A 27 8.61 -24.04 12.42
C ILE A 27 7.42 -24.90 12.90
N HIS A 28 7.29 -25.12 14.22
CA HIS A 28 6.20 -25.88 14.84
C HIS A 28 5.66 -25.16 16.06
N GLU A 29 4.35 -25.18 16.24
CA GLU A 29 3.64 -24.57 17.37
C GLU A 29 4.10 -25.10 18.73
N ASP A 30 4.60 -26.33 18.77
CA ASP A 30 5.05 -27.04 19.98
C ASP A 30 6.56 -26.88 20.26
N SER A 31 7.28 -26.11 19.48
CA SER A 31 8.72 -25.90 19.71
C SER A 31 8.94 -24.94 20.87
N SER A 32 9.58 -25.41 21.93
CA SER A 32 9.92 -24.59 23.10
C SER A 32 11.17 -23.71 22.93
N ASP A 33 11.93 -23.90 21.85
CA ASP A 33 13.28 -23.36 21.71
C ASP A 33 13.39 -22.46 20.49
N VAL A 34 12.98 -21.21 20.64
CA VAL A 34 13.38 -20.14 19.71
C VAL A 34 14.69 -19.57 20.22
N TYR A 35 15.78 -19.85 19.52
CA TYR A 35 17.09 -19.39 19.90
C TYR A 35 17.63 -18.39 18.86
N PHE A 36 18.01 -17.22 19.34
CA PHE A 36 18.66 -16.21 18.52
C PHE A 36 19.92 -15.72 19.24
N ASP A 37 21.09 -15.85 18.59
CA ASP A 37 22.38 -15.47 19.16
C ASP A 37 23.12 -14.52 18.21
N PHE A 38 23.55 -13.38 18.72
CA PHE A 38 24.49 -12.47 18.08
C PHE A 38 25.90 -12.77 18.52
N LYS A 39 26.74 -13.26 17.63
CA LYS A 39 28.14 -13.54 17.96
C LYS A 39 29.01 -12.30 18.15
N GLU A 40 28.71 -11.21 17.47
CA GLU A 40 29.47 -9.97 17.60
C GLU A 40 28.62 -8.76 17.18
N PHE A 41 28.48 -7.81 18.08
CA PHE A 41 27.91 -6.50 17.81
C PHE A 41 28.88 -5.43 18.33
N LYS A 42 29.42 -4.62 17.41
CA LYS A 42 30.27 -3.47 17.76
C LYS A 42 29.52 -2.18 17.48
N GLY A 43 29.01 -1.55 18.52
CA GLY A 43 28.28 -0.31 18.46
C GLY A 43 27.35 -0.13 19.65
N THR A 44 26.82 1.06 19.80
CA THR A 44 25.76 1.36 20.78
C THR A 44 24.44 1.30 20.03
N PRO A 45 23.54 0.32 20.30
CA PRO A 45 22.26 0.27 19.65
C PRO A 45 21.40 1.44 20.17
N GLU A 46 21.02 2.33 19.29
CA GLU A 46 19.92 3.25 19.53
C GLU A 46 18.66 2.63 18.93
N TRP A 47 17.73 2.25 19.78
CA TRP A 47 16.42 1.76 19.35
C TRP A 47 15.54 2.97 19.04
N ASN A 48 15.51 3.34 17.78
CA ASN A 48 14.54 4.32 17.31
C ASN A 48 13.33 3.55 16.78
N GLU A 49 12.15 3.95 17.21
CA GLU A 49 10.91 3.51 16.55
C GLU A 49 11.04 3.88 15.06
N VAL A 50 10.87 2.91 14.19
CA VAL A 50 10.83 3.18 12.75
C VAL A 50 9.55 3.95 12.49
N GLU A 51 9.69 5.22 12.11
CA GLU A 51 8.54 6.03 11.72
C GLU A 51 7.76 5.29 10.62
N THR A 52 6.49 5.06 10.86
CA THR A 52 5.59 4.53 9.84
C THR A 52 5.30 5.64 8.84
N LEU A 53 5.44 5.35 7.56
CA LEU A 53 5.06 6.27 6.50
C LEU A 53 3.54 6.27 6.37
N ASP A 54 2.94 7.43 6.55
CA ASP A 54 1.53 7.61 6.28
C ASP A 54 1.27 7.52 4.77
N ALA A 55 0.31 6.71 4.38
CA ALA A 55 -0.07 6.45 3.00
C ALA A 55 -1.50 6.93 2.66
N ASP A 56 -2.01 7.89 3.42
CA ASP A 56 -3.27 8.54 3.08
C ASP A 56 -3.22 9.11 1.65
N GLY A 57 -4.30 9.00 0.91
CA GLY A 57 -4.35 9.38 -0.49
C GLY A 57 -3.65 8.40 -1.46
N LEU A 58 -3.32 7.17 -1.01
CA LEU A 58 -2.78 6.13 -1.88
C LEU A 58 -3.91 5.43 -2.65
N ILE A 59 -3.82 5.47 -3.98
CA ILE A 59 -4.81 4.89 -4.89
C ILE A 59 -4.13 3.84 -5.77
N LEU A 60 -4.76 2.67 -5.88
CA LEU A 60 -4.38 1.62 -6.81
C LEU A 60 -5.40 1.57 -7.96
N GLN A 61 -4.92 1.57 -9.19
CA GLN A 61 -5.76 1.57 -10.39
C GLN A 61 -5.32 0.48 -11.35
N PRO A 62 -6.23 -0.13 -12.12
CA PRO A 62 -5.86 -0.98 -13.24
C PRO A 62 -4.98 -0.23 -14.25
N GLY A 63 -3.99 -0.93 -14.80
CA GLY A 63 -3.17 -0.42 -15.89
C GLY A 63 -3.82 -0.62 -17.27
N ASP A 64 -3.04 -0.38 -18.32
CA ASP A 64 -3.50 -0.51 -19.72
C ASP A 64 -3.81 -1.96 -20.10
N THR A 65 -3.31 -2.90 -19.35
CA THR A 65 -3.47 -4.34 -19.56
C THR A 65 -3.70 -5.04 -18.20
N ASN A 66 -4.26 -6.24 -18.24
CA ASN A 66 -4.58 -7.04 -17.05
C ASN A 66 -3.37 -7.53 -16.24
N ASN A 67 -2.15 -7.29 -16.73
CA ASN A 67 -0.90 -7.61 -16.03
C ASN A 67 -0.16 -6.35 -15.51
N GLN A 68 -0.88 -5.26 -15.35
CA GLN A 68 -0.36 -3.97 -14.89
C GLN A 68 -1.29 -3.36 -13.84
N MET A 69 -0.68 -2.69 -12.86
CA MET A 69 -1.38 -1.82 -11.91
C MET A 69 -0.65 -0.49 -11.80
N LEU A 70 -1.40 0.58 -11.59
CA LEU A 70 -0.88 1.91 -11.35
C LEU A 70 -1.03 2.24 -9.88
N VAL A 71 0.06 2.65 -9.25
CA VAL A 71 0.07 3.18 -7.89
C VAL A 71 0.19 4.69 -8.00
N ASN A 72 -0.79 5.40 -7.46
CA ASN A 72 -0.80 6.87 -7.35
C ASN A 72 -0.93 7.23 -5.88
N TRP A 73 -0.15 8.19 -5.44
CA TRP A 73 -0.19 8.67 -4.08
C TRP A 73 -0.13 10.18 -4.06
N LEU A 74 -1.18 10.80 -3.52
CA LEU A 74 -1.28 12.25 -3.34
C LEU A 74 -0.91 12.58 -1.90
N THR A 75 0.05 13.50 -1.70
CA THR A 75 0.52 13.87 -0.38
C THR A 75 1.09 15.29 -0.37
N PRO A 76 0.98 16.05 0.72
CA PRO A 76 1.68 17.32 0.87
C PRO A 76 3.20 17.15 1.07
N GLN A 77 3.67 15.93 1.30
CA GLN A 77 5.07 15.66 1.63
C GLN A 77 5.94 15.58 0.39
N LYS A 78 6.96 16.44 0.32
CA LYS A 78 7.99 16.39 -0.70
C LYS A 78 9.11 15.43 -0.31
N GLY A 79 9.37 14.42 -1.15
CA GLY A 79 10.43 13.45 -0.86
C GLY A 79 10.85 12.64 -2.08
N GLY A 80 11.66 11.64 -1.84
CA GLY A 80 11.95 10.54 -2.74
C GLY A 80 11.33 9.28 -2.18
N TYR A 81 10.43 8.68 -2.94
CA TYR A 81 9.70 7.49 -2.52
C TYR A 81 9.81 6.39 -3.55
N ASN A 82 9.77 5.17 -3.06
CA ASN A 82 9.68 3.96 -3.85
C ASN A 82 8.39 3.22 -3.49
N VAL A 83 7.89 2.43 -4.42
CA VAL A 83 6.94 1.36 -4.14
C VAL A 83 7.69 0.02 -4.17
N GLN A 84 7.50 -0.78 -3.14
CA GLN A 84 7.97 -2.15 -3.06
C GLN A 84 6.79 -3.08 -3.22
N TYR A 85 6.90 -4.13 -4.04
CA TYR A 85 5.83 -5.10 -4.24
C TYR A 85 6.37 -6.50 -4.52
N CYS A 86 5.60 -7.50 -4.11
CA CYS A 86 5.91 -8.90 -4.34
C CYS A 86 4.61 -9.71 -4.43
N ARG A 87 4.68 -10.98 -4.83
CA ARG A 87 3.54 -11.88 -4.61
C ARG A 87 3.34 -12.05 -3.10
N LYS A 88 2.11 -12.11 -2.65
CA LYS A 88 1.80 -12.24 -1.23
C LYS A 88 2.50 -13.43 -0.55
N VAL A 89 2.68 -14.53 -1.29
CA VAL A 89 3.38 -15.73 -0.80
C VAL A 89 4.88 -15.52 -0.56
N ASP A 90 5.48 -14.47 -1.15
CA ASP A 90 6.91 -14.17 -1.02
C ASP A 90 7.21 -13.29 0.21
N ASP A 91 6.18 -12.71 0.84
CA ASP A 91 6.22 -11.94 2.10
C ASP A 91 7.40 -10.96 2.22
N PHE A 92 7.66 -10.21 1.16
CA PHE A 92 8.80 -9.28 1.02
C PHE A 92 10.21 -9.87 1.20
N TYR A 93 10.37 -11.19 1.25
CA TYR A 93 11.70 -11.81 1.16
C TYR A 93 12.32 -11.64 -0.22
N ASN A 94 11.47 -11.51 -1.24
CA ASN A 94 11.88 -11.26 -2.61
C ASN A 94 10.88 -10.29 -3.24
N TYR A 95 11.23 -9.02 -3.31
CA TYR A 95 10.37 -7.96 -3.80
C TYR A 95 11.01 -7.19 -4.95
N THR A 96 10.18 -6.58 -5.76
CA THR A 96 10.56 -5.57 -6.74
C THR A 96 10.40 -4.20 -6.13
N GLU A 97 11.36 -3.32 -6.37
CA GLU A 97 11.34 -1.93 -5.92
C GLU A 97 11.38 -0.99 -7.11
N LEU A 98 10.47 -0.04 -7.15
CA LEU A 98 10.37 0.96 -8.20
C LEU A 98 10.41 2.36 -7.60
N GLU A 99 11.24 3.22 -8.17
CA GLU A 99 11.20 4.65 -7.87
C GLU A 99 9.91 5.27 -8.40
N MET A 100 9.24 6.07 -7.57
CA MET A 100 8.02 6.76 -7.96
C MET A 100 8.34 8.08 -8.67
N GLU A 101 7.73 8.30 -9.81
CA GLU A 101 7.74 9.59 -10.50
C GLU A 101 6.92 10.61 -9.71
N ARG A 102 7.41 11.85 -9.64
CA ARG A 102 6.73 12.91 -8.90
C ARG A 102 6.29 14.03 -9.82
N VAL A 103 5.03 14.44 -9.65
CA VAL A 103 4.46 15.64 -10.27
C VAL A 103 3.94 16.55 -9.16
N GLU A 104 4.22 17.83 -9.22
CA GLU A 104 3.66 18.84 -8.30
C GLU A 104 2.37 19.41 -8.89
N ILE A 105 1.31 19.41 -8.12
CA ILE A 105 -0.02 19.88 -8.50
C ILE A 105 -0.55 20.76 -7.36
N GLU A 106 -0.69 22.05 -7.58
CA GLU A 106 -1.30 23.01 -6.64
C GLU A 106 -0.77 22.93 -5.19
N GLY A 107 0.55 22.74 -5.05
CA GLY A 107 1.19 22.67 -3.74
C GLY A 107 1.19 21.26 -3.10
N GLN A 108 0.59 20.30 -3.74
CA GLN A 108 0.68 18.90 -3.39
C GLN A 108 1.59 18.12 -4.35
N TYR A 109 1.99 16.93 -3.99
CA TYR A 109 2.84 16.05 -4.78
C TYR A 109 2.11 14.76 -5.11
N CYS A 110 1.94 14.50 -6.40
CA CYS A 110 1.43 13.23 -6.90
C CYS A 110 2.61 12.32 -7.25
N TYR A 111 2.75 11.22 -6.56
CA TYR A 111 3.75 10.19 -6.83
C TYR A 111 3.10 9.04 -7.60
N LYS A 112 3.78 8.56 -8.65
CA LYS A 112 3.24 7.55 -9.57
C LYS A 112 4.25 6.45 -9.81
N ALA A 113 3.76 5.21 -9.82
CA ALA A 113 4.52 4.05 -10.27
C ALA A 113 3.64 3.09 -11.05
N ARG A 114 4.26 2.35 -11.98
CA ARG A 114 3.58 1.34 -12.77
C ARG A 114 4.15 -0.04 -12.43
N LEU A 115 3.34 -0.88 -11.83
CA LEU A 115 3.69 -2.28 -11.56
C LEU A 115 3.46 -3.08 -12.86
N LEU A 116 4.49 -3.75 -13.33
CA LEU A 116 4.48 -4.45 -14.62
C LEU A 116 4.68 -5.95 -14.45
N ASN A 117 4.33 -6.71 -15.49
CA ASN A 117 4.55 -8.15 -15.57
C ASN A 117 3.89 -8.95 -14.44
N LEU A 118 2.75 -8.48 -13.97
CA LEU A 118 1.97 -9.18 -12.97
C LEU A 118 1.35 -10.45 -13.58
N ARG A 119 1.26 -11.50 -12.77
CA ARG A 119 0.61 -12.75 -13.16
C ARG A 119 -0.89 -12.66 -12.92
N ALA A 120 -1.68 -13.16 -13.85
CA ALA A 120 -3.14 -13.19 -13.74
C ALA A 120 -3.59 -14.10 -12.59
N GLY A 121 -4.58 -13.65 -11.79
CA GLY A 121 -5.15 -14.39 -10.69
C GLY A 121 -4.25 -14.50 -9.45
N GLU A 122 -3.14 -13.76 -9.38
CA GLU A 122 -2.22 -13.75 -8.26
C GLU A 122 -2.48 -12.59 -7.31
N THR A 123 -2.31 -12.84 -6.02
CA THR A 123 -2.36 -11.79 -4.98
C THR A 123 -0.96 -11.23 -4.75
N TYR A 124 -0.88 -9.92 -4.76
CA TYR A 124 0.33 -9.15 -4.50
C TYR A 124 0.19 -8.34 -3.23
N SER A 125 1.31 -8.19 -2.53
CA SER A 125 1.49 -7.25 -1.43
C SER A 125 2.34 -6.08 -1.92
N TYR A 126 2.00 -4.86 -1.50
CA TYR A 126 2.79 -3.68 -1.82
C TYR A 126 2.80 -2.69 -0.66
N ARG A 127 3.82 -1.84 -0.63
CA ARG A 127 3.99 -0.77 0.36
C ARG A 127 4.80 0.38 -0.22
N LEU A 128 4.65 1.57 0.35
CA LEU A 128 5.52 2.70 0.07
C LEU A 128 6.78 2.64 0.95
N CYS A 129 7.88 3.19 0.43
CA CYS A 129 9.13 3.30 1.14
C CYS A 129 9.72 4.70 0.96
N ASN A 130 10.03 5.38 2.06
CA ASN A 130 10.76 6.66 2.03
C ASN A 130 12.26 6.38 1.84
N ARG A 131 12.82 6.84 0.72
CA ARG A 131 14.22 6.60 0.35
C ARG A 131 15.24 7.25 1.31
N LYS A 132 14.82 8.28 2.06
CA LYS A 132 15.72 9.03 2.93
C LYS A 132 15.96 8.32 4.28
N ASN A 133 14.89 7.84 4.91
CA ASN A 133 14.95 7.26 6.26
C ASN A 133 14.58 5.77 6.31
N GLY A 134 14.13 5.18 5.17
CA GLY A 134 13.73 3.78 5.11
C GLY A 134 12.37 3.47 5.75
N ALA A 135 11.60 4.51 6.15
CA ALA A 135 10.26 4.30 6.68
C ALA A 135 9.35 3.66 5.63
N HIS A 136 8.53 2.71 6.06
CA HIS A 136 7.56 2.02 5.23
C HIS A 136 6.13 2.36 5.65
N SER A 137 5.22 2.38 4.69
CA SER A 137 3.80 2.35 4.98
C SER A 137 3.36 0.98 5.51
N GLU A 138 2.12 0.88 5.94
CA GLU A 138 1.47 -0.42 6.08
C GLU A 138 1.51 -1.20 4.75
N VAL A 139 1.26 -2.50 4.84
CA VAL A 139 1.24 -3.39 3.68
C VAL A 139 -0.19 -3.48 3.14
N PHE A 140 -0.32 -3.18 1.86
CA PHE A 140 -1.57 -3.30 1.10
C PHE A 140 -1.54 -4.52 0.22
N ASN A 141 -2.71 -5.04 -0.13
CA ASN A 141 -2.83 -6.19 -1.03
C ASN A 141 -3.79 -5.89 -2.17
N PHE A 142 -3.55 -6.53 -3.31
CA PHE A 142 -4.49 -6.59 -4.43
C PHE A 142 -4.38 -7.93 -5.14
N THR A 143 -5.43 -8.31 -5.85
CA THR A 143 -5.44 -9.52 -6.68
C THR A 143 -5.67 -9.13 -8.13
N THR A 144 -4.84 -9.62 -9.03
CA THR A 144 -5.00 -9.39 -10.47
C THR A 144 -6.15 -10.23 -11.02
N ALA A 145 -6.84 -9.71 -12.05
CA ALA A 145 -7.90 -10.42 -12.72
C ALA A 145 -7.42 -11.77 -13.29
N LYS A 146 -8.25 -12.80 -13.22
CA LYS A 146 -7.95 -14.08 -13.82
C LYS A 146 -8.14 -14.03 -15.33
N GLN A 147 -7.30 -14.72 -16.06
CA GLN A 147 -7.40 -14.78 -17.52
C GLN A 147 -8.67 -15.55 -17.94
N GLY A 148 -9.46 -14.94 -18.83
CA GLY A 148 -10.64 -15.57 -19.41
C GLY A 148 -11.91 -15.53 -18.54
N GLU A 149 -11.85 -14.98 -17.34
CA GLU A 149 -13.01 -14.64 -16.53
C GLU A 149 -13.49 -13.21 -16.86
N GLY A 150 -14.80 -12.98 -16.77
CA GLY A 150 -15.37 -11.62 -16.89
C GLY A 150 -14.93 -10.76 -15.70
N VAL A 151 -14.87 -9.46 -15.91
CA VAL A 151 -14.50 -8.48 -14.89
C VAL A 151 -15.73 -8.06 -14.10
N LYS A 152 -15.61 -7.95 -12.80
CA LYS A 152 -16.67 -7.48 -11.89
C LYS A 152 -16.24 -6.15 -11.28
N PHE A 153 -17.11 -5.17 -11.38
CA PHE A 153 -16.81 -3.83 -10.87
C PHE A 153 -18.05 -3.15 -10.30
N LEU A 154 -17.83 -2.20 -9.42
CA LEU A 154 -18.87 -1.28 -8.99
C LEU A 154 -18.86 -0.06 -9.92
N PHE A 155 -20.04 0.33 -10.39
CA PHE A 155 -20.24 1.57 -11.13
C PHE A 155 -21.06 2.51 -10.26
N VAL A 156 -20.49 3.65 -9.93
CA VAL A 156 -21.07 4.65 -9.04
C VAL A 156 -20.99 6.03 -9.68
N GLY A 157 -21.85 6.94 -9.24
CA GLY A 157 -21.82 8.32 -9.69
C GLY A 157 -22.41 9.24 -8.63
N ASP A 158 -22.14 10.52 -8.80
CA ASP A 158 -22.75 11.62 -8.07
C ASP A 158 -22.70 11.50 -6.54
N PRO A 159 -21.56 11.15 -5.90
CA PRO A 159 -21.49 11.23 -4.45
C PRO A 159 -21.61 12.67 -3.95
N GLN A 160 -21.23 13.67 -4.77
CA GLN A 160 -21.41 15.12 -4.57
C GLN A 160 -21.09 15.55 -3.14
N ILE A 161 -19.96 15.08 -2.60
CA ILE A 161 -19.54 15.38 -1.24
C ILE A 161 -19.40 16.90 -1.09
N GLY A 162 -20.10 17.46 -0.11
CA GLY A 162 -20.19 18.88 0.14
C GLY A 162 -21.47 19.55 -0.39
N ALA A 163 -22.34 18.82 -1.12
CA ALA A 163 -23.64 19.34 -1.56
C ALA A 163 -24.69 19.33 -0.45
N GLY A 164 -24.52 18.46 0.56
CA GLY A 164 -25.45 18.34 1.69
C GLY A 164 -25.18 19.35 2.81
N GLU A 165 -25.62 19.01 4.03
CA GLU A 165 -25.49 19.87 5.20
C GLU A 165 -24.03 20.04 5.64
N SER A 166 -23.21 19.00 5.53
CA SER A 166 -21.77 19.06 5.81
C SER A 166 -20.97 18.03 5.00
N VAL A 167 -19.75 18.38 4.64
CA VAL A 167 -18.79 17.52 3.95
C VAL A 167 -18.61 16.19 4.69
N GLN A 168 -18.50 16.23 6.02
CA GLN A 168 -18.30 15.04 6.84
C GLN A 168 -19.52 14.10 6.78
N GLN A 169 -20.75 14.60 6.85
CA GLN A 169 -21.95 13.76 6.76
C GLN A 169 -22.09 13.12 5.38
N ASP A 170 -21.77 13.88 4.32
CA ASP A 170 -21.79 13.37 2.95
C ASP A 170 -20.71 12.27 2.78
N GLY A 171 -19.52 12.48 3.32
CA GLY A 171 -18.46 11.49 3.34
C GLY A 171 -18.86 10.21 4.06
N GLU A 172 -19.44 10.30 5.25
CA GLU A 172 -19.97 9.14 5.97
C GLU A 172 -21.08 8.40 5.19
N ALA A 173 -21.92 9.14 4.47
CA ALA A 173 -22.94 8.56 3.60
C ALA A 173 -22.31 7.83 2.41
N TRP A 174 -21.27 8.43 1.81
CA TRP A 174 -20.49 7.82 0.73
C TRP A 174 -19.81 6.54 1.19
N LYS A 175 -19.15 6.56 2.34
CA LYS A 175 -18.56 5.37 2.96
C LYS A 175 -19.58 4.23 3.09
N ARG A 176 -20.76 4.51 3.64
CA ARG A 176 -21.83 3.50 3.74
C ARG A 176 -22.24 2.97 2.37
N THR A 177 -22.30 3.82 1.35
CA THR A 177 -22.62 3.40 -0.03
C THR A 177 -21.59 2.42 -0.55
N LEU A 178 -20.31 2.69 -0.35
CA LEU A 178 -19.21 1.80 -0.76
C LEU A 178 -19.23 0.48 0.02
N GLU A 179 -19.49 0.50 1.32
CA GLU A 179 -19.62 -0.69 2.16
C GLU A 179 -20.80 -1.58 1.71
N VAL A 180 -21.94 -0.98 1.37
CA VAL A 180 -23.08 -1.71 0.81
C VAL A 180 -22.71 -2.31 -0.55
N GLY A 181 -22.07 -1.53 -1.43
CA GLY A 181 -21.60 -2.01 -2.74
C GLY A 181 -20.66 -3.21 -2.59
N LYS A 182 -19.71 -3.12 -1.68
CA LYS A 182 -18.77 -4.22 -1.36
C LYS A 182 -19.50 -5.44 -0.78
N HIS A 183 -20.56 -5.23 0.01
CA HIS A 183 -21.35 -6.34 0.53
C HIS A 183 -22.17 -7.05 -0.57
N ILE A 184 -22.71 -6.29 -1.51
CA ILE A 184 -23.49 -6.83 -2.64
C ILE A 184 -22.58 -7.55 -3.65
N LEU A 185 -21.38 -6.99 -3.91
CA LEU A 185 -20.43 -7.53 -4.86
C LEU A 185 -19.03 -7.67 -4.20
N PRO A 186 -18.85 -8.64 -3.28
CA PRO A 186 -17.62 -8.76 -2.47
C PRO A 186 -16.36 -9.09 -3.27
N ASN A 187 -16.53 -9.53 -4.51
CA ASN A 187 -15.45 -9.85 -5.45
C ASN A 187 -15.37 -8.84 -6.61
N ALA A 188 -15.85 -7.62 -6.40
CA ALA A 188 -15.56 -6.53 -7.32
C ALA A 188 -14.05 -6.26 -7.36
N GLU A 189 -13.51 -6.12 -8.55
CA GLU A 189 -12.07 -5.96 -8.77
C GLU A 189 -11.66 -4.48 -8.77
N PHE A 190 -12.59 -3.58 -9.09
CA PHE A 190 -12.40 -2.12 -9.05
C PHE A 190 -13.74 -1.37 -9.00
N LEU A 191 -13.64 -0.07 -8.86
CA LEU A 191 -14.75 0.87 -8.90
C LEU A 191 -14.55 1.83 -10.08
N ILE A 192 -15.62 2.11 -10.80
CA ILE A 192 -15.68 3.18 -11.80
C ILE A 192 -16.59 4.28 -11.26
N SER A 193 -16.06 5.49 -11.16
CA SER A 193 -16.84 6.67 -10.86
C SER A 193 -17.27 7.37 -12.14
N ALA A 194 -18.57 7.69 -12.25
CA ALA A 194 -19.12 8.45 -13.37
C ALA A 194 -18.91 9.96 -13.26
N GLY A 195 -18.24 10.42 -12.20
CA GLY A 195 -17.98 11.83 -11.96
C GLY A 195 -18.75 12.41 -10.79
N ASP A 196 -18.74 13.72 -10.67
CA ASP A 196 -19.37 14.51 -9.62
C ASP A 196 -19.01 14.02 -8.20
N GLN A 197 -17.71 13.77 -7.97
CA GLN A 197 -17.21 13.28 -6.69
C GLN A 197 -17.41 14.30 -5.57
N SER A 198 -17.22 15.59 -5.89
CA SER A 198 -17.33 16.69 -4.92
C SER A 198 -18.17 17.85 -5.47
N ASP A 199 -18.82 18.58 -4.57
CA ASP A 199 -19.46 19.84 -4.92
C ASP A 199 -18.43 20.94 -5.13
N SER A 200 -18.57 21.70 -6.22
CA SER A 200 -17.63 22.74 -6.65
C SER A 200 -17.43 23.88 -5.64
N SER A 201 -18.37 24.10 -4.74
CA SER A 201 -18.32 25.17 -3.73
C SER A 201 -17.40 24.88 -2.55
N LYS A 202 -16.98 23.61 -2.37
CA LYS A 202 -16.19 23.14 -1.22
C LYS A 202 -15.11 22.15 -1.65
N THR A 203 -14.52 22.37 -2.83
CA THR A 203 -13.74 21.37 -3.57
C THR A 203 -12.61 20.74 -2.77
N ASP A 204 -11.80 21.52 -2.08
CA ASP A 204 -10.57 20.98 -1.43
C ASP A 204 -10.92 20.01 -0.30
N ILE A 205 -11.77 20.41 0.64
CA ILE A 205 -12.18 19.58 1.79
C ILE A 205 -13.00 18.36 1.31
N ALA A 206 -13.86 18.55 0.29
CA ALA A 206 -14.69 17.49 -0.23
C ALA A 206 -13.88 16.43 -1.01
N ILE A 207 -12.81 16.84 -1.67
CA ILE A 207 -11.89 15.92 -2.34
C ILE A 207 -11.11 15.11 -1.31
N GLU A 208 -10.61 15.75 -0.26
CA GLU A 208 -9.93 15.04 0.84
C GLU A 208 -10.87 13.99 1.43
N GLU A 209 -12.09 14.37 1.81
CA GLU A 209 -13.09 13.46 2.37
C GLU A 209 -13.45 12.31 1.42
N TYR A 210 -13.52 12.56 0.10
CA TYR A 210 -13.76 11.50 -0.90
C TYR A 210 -12.66 10.45 -0.92
N TYR A 211 -11.40 10.85 -0.80
CA TYR A 211 -10.24 9.96 -0.85
C TYR A 211 -9.86 9.35 0.50
N GLU A 212 -10.11 10.02 1.62
CA GLU A 212 -9.87 9.47 2.96
C GLU A 212 -10.74 8.24 3.26
N LEU A 213 -11.90 8.16 2.61
CA LEU A 213 -12.87 7.08 2.82
C LEU A 213 -12.59 5.85 1.95
N GLU A 214 -11.35 5.59 1.59
CA GLU A 214 -10.99 4.41 0.80
C GLU A 214 -11.60 3.12 1.36
N VAL A 215 -12.72 2.72 0.79
CA VAL A 215 -13.13 1.32 0.82
C VAL A 215 -12.24 0.60 -0.18
N ARG A 216 -11.10 0.13 0.29
CA ARG A 216 -10.18 -0.65 -0.53
C ARG A 216 -10.92 -1.87 -1.05
N MET A 217 -11.04 -1.95 -2.35
CA MET A 217 -11.54 -3.10 -3.06
C MET A 217 -10.38 -4.10 -3.12
N ASN A 218 -10.50 -5.22 -2.44
CA ASN A 218 -9.49 -6.30 -2.40
C ASN A 218 -9.71 -7.27 -3.55
#